data_e9bb7a69a5879f89c1ce873a8f039492
#
_entry.id   e9bb7a69a5879f89c1ce873a8f039492
#
_cell.length_a   1.000
_cell.length_b   1.000
_cell.length_c   1.000
_cell.angle_alpha   90.00
_cell.angle_beta   90.00
_cell.angle_gamma   90.00
#
_symmetry.space_group_name_H-M   'P 1'
#
loop_
_entity.id
_entity.type
_entity.pdbx_description
1 polymer ?
#
loop_
_entity_poly.entity_id
_entity_poly.type
_entity_poly.pdbx_seq_one_letter_code
_entity_poly.pdbx_strand_id
1 'polypeptide(L)'
;MVWAVSRPFLTPKPATDYCLGLAKSILDALPDPSETPARMIIRPKVRGFICVTAHPTGCAAHVQEWIDYVKAKGPIKPGPKKVLVIGASTGYGLASRITAAFGSGAATLGIFFERPSEEGRPATPGWYNTIAFTHAARAAGLYAKNIMGDAFTDEIKQQALNLIRSDMGQVDLVVYSLAAPRRTHPRTGVVHKSCLKPVGVPYTNKTVDTDKGIVSDVTIEPANEAEVADTVAVMGGEDWEMWMNALRDANLLAPGATSVAYSYIGPEVTWAIYKNGTIGLAKNDLERAARNIDAQLKSHGNGRAFISVNKALVTQASSAIPVVPLYISILYKLMKAKGTHEGCIEQMHRLFATQLYNGKTPTFDAGGRVRVDDWEMRPEIQAAVREVWPSVTTENLSEKTDIAGYRSDFLKLYGFGLAGVNYDAEVEPHRSKSHV
;
A
#
# COMPACT_ATOMS: atom_id res chain seq x y z
N MET A 1 23.60 3.39 69.61
CA MET A 1 22.14 3.34 69.85
C MET A 1 21.47 3.09 68.53
N VAL A 2 20.92 1.92 68.39
CA VAL A 2 20.32 1.34 67.19
C VAL A 2 18.81 1.59 67.25
N TRP A 3 18.20 2.13 66.18
CA TRP A 3 16.78 2.09 65.98
C TRP A 3 16.49 1.35 64.67
N ALA A 4 15.99 0.11 64.80
CA ALA A 4 15.44 -0.69 63.74
C ALA A 4 13.99 -0.26 63.50
N VAL A 5 13.66 0.06 62.23
CA VAL A 5 12.27 0.28 61.77
C VAL A 5 11.89 -0.94 60.95
N SER A 6 11.02 -1.74 61.52
CA SER A 6 10.39 -2.94 60.91
C SER A 6 9.35 -2.46 59.90
N ARG A 7 9.48 -2.87 58.60
CA ARG A 7 8.42 -2.77 57.59
C ARG A 7 7.48 -3.99 57.71
N PRO A 8 6.17 -3.84 57.59
CA PRO A 8 5.25 -4.96 57.59
C PRO A 8 5.35 -5.73 56.24
N PHE A 9 5.42 -7.05 56.31
CA PHE A 9 5.30 -7.96 55.18
C PHE A 9 3.88 -7.85 54.60
N LEU A 10 3.77 -7.48 53.35
CA LEU A 10 2.56 -7.62 52.55
C LEU A 10 2.44 -9.08 52.13
N THR A 11 1.43 -9.75 52.58
CA THR A 11 1.05 -11.12 52.14
C THR A 11 0.63 -11.06 50.66
N PRO A 12 1.09 -11.97 49.79
CA PRO A 12 0.63 -12.01 48.40
C PRO A 12 -0.84 -12.43 48.36
N LYS A 13 -1.67 -11.66 47.64
CA LYS A 13 -3.06 -12.05 47.33
C LYS A 13 -3.06 -13.36 46.54
N PRO A 14 -4.03 -14.27 46.78
CA PRO A 14 -4.09 -15.54 46.08
C PRO A 14 -4.30 -15.34 44.58
N ALA A 15 -3.64 -16.15 43.75
CA ALA A 15 -3.64 -16.08 42.28
C ALA A 15 -5.05 -16.24 41.64
N THR A 16 -6.02 -16.71 42.39
CA THR A 16 -7.43 -16.84 41.98
C THR A 16 -8.14 -15.51 41.77
N ASP A 17 -7.76 -14.46 42.52
CA ASP A 17 -8.39 -13.12 42.34
C ASP A 17 -7.89 -12.39 41.11
N TYR A 18 -6.67 -12.68 40.66
CA TYR A 18 -6.13 -12.12 39.40
C TYR A 18 -6.78 -12.76 38.18
N CYS A 19 -7.03 -14.05 38.19
CA CYS A 19 -7.69 -14.77 37.10
C CYS A 19 -9.17 -14.38 36.96
N LEU A 20 -9.86 -14.18 38.08
CA LEU A 20 -11.27 -13.74 38.06
C LEU A 20 -11.42 -12.29 37.62
N GLY A 21 -10.49 -11.41 37.96
CA GLY A 21 -10.46 -10.01 37.49
C GLY A 21 -10.19 -9.91 35.98
N LEU A 22 -9.26 -10.71 35.45
CA LEU A 22 -8.99 -10.75 34.01
C LEU A 22 -10.17 -11.37 33.21
N ALA A 23 -10.77 -12.46 33.73
CA ALA A 23 -11.92 -13.10 33.10
C ALA A 23 -13.14 -12.17 33.06
N LYS A 24 -13.37 -11.39 34.12
CA LYS A 24 -14.44 -10.39 34.18
C LYS A 24 -14.18 -9.23 33.23
N SER A 25 -12.96 -8.72 33.16
CA SER A 25 -12.56 -7.67 32.21
C SER A 25 -12.64 -8.11 30.75
N ILE A 26 -12.39 -9.40 30.46
CA ILE A 26 -12.57 -9.97 29.11
C ILE A 26 -14.04 -10.17 28.79
N LEU A 27 -14.86 -10.58 29.75
CA LEU A 27 -16.32 -10.72 29.58
C LEU A 27 -17.02 -9.35 29.42
N ASP A 28 -16.60 -8.34 30.16
CA ASP A 28 -17.13 -6.96 30.06
C ASP A 28 -16.66 -6.24 28.77
N ALA A 29 -15.65 -6.76 28.08
CA ALA A 29 -15.16 -6.27 26.80
C ALA A 29 -15.77 -6.99 25.57
N LEU A 30 -16.55 -8.03 25.77
CA LEU A 30 -17.31 -8.67 24.69
C LEU A 30 -18.59 -7.85 24.47
N PRO A 31 -18.90 -7.46 23.20
CA PRO A 31 -20.17 -6.82 22.92
C PRO A 31 -21.31 -7.75 23.34
N ASP A 32 -22.34 -7.18 23.96
CA ASP A 32 -23.54 -7.90 24.37
C ASP A 32 -24.13 -8.64 23.14
N PRO A 33 -24.26 -9.96 23.18
CA PRO A 33 -24.82 -10.71 22.05
C PRO A 33 -26.27 -10.33 21.74
N SER A 34 -26.93 -9.52 22.57
CA SER A 34 -28.27 -8.96 22.33
C SER A 34 -28.25 -7.62 21.57
N GLU A 35 -27.11 -6.92 21.48
CA GLU A 35 -27.02 -5.69 20.68
C GLU A 35 -26.94 -6.03 19.20
N THR A 36 -28.02 -5.76 18.47
CA THR A 36 -28.01 -5.77 17.01
C THR A 36 -27.01 -4.70 16.55
N PRO A 37 -25.94 -5.05 15.81
CA PRO A 37 -24.93 -4.08 15.43
C PRO A 37 -25.57 -2.93 14.66
N ALA A 38 -25.26 -1.70 15.05
CA ALA A 38 -25.82 -0.50 14.45
C ALA A 38 -25.58 -0.48 12.93
N ARG A 39 -26.66 -0.47 12.16
CA ARG A 39 -26.62 -0.36 10.69
C ARG A 39 -26.75 1.09 10.28
N MET A 40 -26.12 1.47 9.17
CA MET A 40 -26.14 2.83 8.66
C MET A 40 -26.01 2.88 7.14
N ILE A 41 -26.62 3.90 6.52
CA ILE A 41 -26.34 4.23 5.11
C ILE A 41 -25.02 4.98 5.05
N ILE A 42 -24.07 4.46 4.25
CA ILE A 42 -22.73 5.06 4.10
C ILE A 42 -22.64 5.72 2.73
N ARG A 43 -22.47 7.02 2.72
CA ARG A 43 -22.24 7.84 1.50
C ARG A 43 -20.78 8.28 1.39
N PRO A 44 -20.25 8.53 0.18
CA PRO A 44 -18.93 9.09 0.03
C PRO A 44 -18.87 10.50 0.61
N LYS A 45 -17.83 10.75 1.41
CA LYS A 45 -17.53 12.05 2.02
C LYS A 45 -16.14 12.48 1.58
N VAL A 46 -16.06 13.14 0.42
CA VAL A 46 -14.79 13.63 -0.14
C VAL A 46 -14.37 14.93 0.56
N ARG A 47 -13.08 15.04 0.89
CA ARG A 47 -12.44 16.24 1.42
C ARG A 47 -11.07 16.42 0.75
N GLY A 48 -11.02 17.25 -0.28
CA GLY A 48 -9.83 17.41 -1.11
C GLY A 48 -9.41 16.09 -1.76
N PHE A 49 -8.22 15.63 -1.45
CA PHE A 49 -7.65 14.39 -2.01
C PHE A 49 -7.94 13.10 -1.21
N ILE A 50 -8.84 13.15 -0.23
CA ILE A 50 -9.23 11.95 0.55
C ILE A 50 -10.76 11.81 0.59
N CYS A 51 -11.24 10.55 0.70
CA CYS A 51 -12.60 10.26 1.13
C CYS A 51 -12.55 9.73 2.57
N VAL A 52 -13.28 10.37 3.49
CA VAL A 52 -13.21 10.05 4.92
C VAL A 52 -14.15 8.92 5.34
N THR A 53 -14.97 8.41 4.41
CA THR A 53 -15.82 7.23 4.59
C THR A 53 -15.41 6.15 3.62
N ALA A 54 -15.63 4.88 3.98
CA ALA A 54 -15.49 3.74 3.09
C ALA A 54 -16.69 2.79 3.25
N HIS A 55 -17.10 2.15 2.14
CA HIS A 55 -18.25 1.28 2.10
C HIS A 55 -17.83 -0.20 2.18
N PRO A 56 -18.19 -0.95 3.25
CA PRO A 56 -17.71 -2.31 3.46
C PRO A 56 -18.04 -3.26 2.31
N THR A 57 -19.30 -3.25 1.84
CA THR A 57 -19.75 -4.09 0.72
C THR A 57 -19.09 -3.68 -0.59
N GLY A 58 -18.92 -2.38 -0.82
CA GLY A 58 -18.23 -1.89 -2.02
C GLY A 58 -16.74 -2.26 -2.04
N CYS A 59 -16.03 -2.12 -0.90
CA CYS A 59 -14.65 -2.60 -0.79
C CYS A 59 -14.54 -4.10 -1.08
N ALA A 60 -15.50 -4.90 -0.58
CA ALA A 60 -15.52 -6.33 -0.87
C ALA A 60 -15.76 -6.62 -2.36
N ALA A 61 -16.67 -5.87 -3.00
CA ALA A 61 -16.92 -5.98 -4.45
C ALA A 61 -15.67 -5.61 -5.27
N HIS A 62 -14.95 -4.55 -4.88
CA HIS A 62 -13.71 -4.14 -5.54
C HIS A 62 -12.61 -5.21 -5.42
N VAL A 63 -12.42 -5.80 -4.25
CA VAL A 63 -11.51 -6.93 -4.05
C VAL A 63 -11.91 -8.11 -4.93
N GLN A 64 -13.22 -8.40 -5.03
CA GLN A 64 -13.72 -9.48 -5.89
C GLN A 64 -13.46 -9.21 -7.38
N GLU A 65 -13.68 -7.96 -7.87
CA GLU A 65 -13.31 -7.58 -9.25
C GLU A 65 -11.84 -7.91 -9.56
N TRP A 66 -10.93 -7.61 -8.62
CA TRP A 66 -9.49 -7.89 -8.79
C TRP A 66 -9.17 -9.40 -8.76
N ILE A 67 -9.84 -10.15 -7.89
CA ILE A 67 -9.71 -11.62 -7.84
C ILE A 67 -10.18 -12.24 -9.15
N ASP A 68 -11.33 -11.81 -9.66
CA ASP A 68 -11.92 -12.32 -10.89
C ASP A 68 -11.02 -12.00 -12.11
N TYR A 69 -10.45 -10.79 -12.14
CA TYR A 69 -9.47 -10.43 -13.15
C TYR A 69 -8.27 -11.40 -13.16
N VAL A 70 -7.67 -11.65 -12.00
CA VAL A 70 -6.51 -12.56 -11.90
C VAL A 70 -6.86 -13.98 -12.31
N LYS A 71 -8.02 -14.50 -11.87
CA LYS A 71 -8.51 -15.82 -12.26
C LYS A 71 -8.77 -15.94 -13.76
N ALA A 72 -9.34 -14.90 -14.37
CA ALA A 72 -9.62 -14.86 -15.81
C ALA A 72 -8.34 -14.86 -16.67
N LYS A 73 -7.22 -14.34 -16.14
CA LYS A 73 -5.90 -14.40 -16.82
C LYS A 73 -5.24 -15.77 -16.77
N GLY A 74 -5.75 -16.66 -15.94
CA GLY A 74 -5.18 -18.00 -15.76
C GLY A 74 -3.98 -18.04 -14.81
N PRO A 75 -3.45 -19.23 -14.53
CA PRO A 75 -2.41 -19.41 -13.52
C PRO A 75 -1.03 -18.90 -13.96
N ILE A 76 -0.33 -18.25 -13.05
CA ILE A 76 1.09 -17.86 -13.20
C ILE A 76 1.95 -19.06 -12.74
N LYS A 77 2.62 -19.74 -13.70
CA LYS A 77 3.46 -20.91 -13.45
C LYS A 77 4.78 -20.82 -14.25
N PRO A 78 5.96 -20.97 -13.60
CA PRO A 78 6.12 -21.05 -12.15
C PRO A 78 5.64 -19.76 -11.49
N GLY A 79 5.33 -19.78 -10.18
CA GLY A 79 4.89 -18.63 -9.40
C GLY A 79 5.39 -18.72 -7.97
N PRO A 80 5.25 -17.64 -7.17
CA PRO A 80 5.62 -17.64 -5.77
C PRO A 80 4.76 -18.65 -4.99
N LYS A 81 5.32 -19.19 -3.92
CA LYS A 81 4.63 -20.16 -3.05
C LYS A 81 4.28 -19.58 -1.68
N LYS A 82 5.16 -18.73 -1.12
CA LYS A 82 5.04 -18.19 0.23
C LYS A 82 5.48 -16.73 0.22
N VAL A 83 4.53 -15.83 0.40
CA VAL A 83 4.71 -14.40 0.13
C VAL A 83 4.46 -13.57 1.38
N LEU A 84 5.41 -12.70 1.70
CA LEU A 84 5.24 -11.60 2.64
C LEU A 84 4.97 -10.32 1.87
N VAL A 85 3.86 -9.62 2.17
CA VAL A 85 3.53 -8.31 1.60
C VAL A 85 3.47 -7.28 2.72
N ILE A 86 4.38 -6.31 2.66
CA ILE A 86 4.47 -5.19 3.60
C ILE A 86 3.78 -4.00 2.96
N GLY A 87 2.67 -3.52 3.58
CA GLY A 87 1.76 -2.55 2.97
C GLY A 87 0.66 -3.23 2.14
N ALA A 88 -0.05 -4.22 2.72
CA ALA A 88 -0.87 -5.19 2.00
C ALA A 88 -2.36 -4.83 1.83
N SER A 89 -2.82 -3.66 2.32
CA SER A 89 -4.26 -3.36 2.47
C SER A 89 -4.89 -2.63 1.28
N THR A 90 -4.08 -1.93 0.47
CA THR A 90 -4.56 -1.10 -0.64
C THR A 90 -3.57 -1.06 -1.81
N GLY A 91 -3.98 -0.51 -2.94
CA GLY A 91 -3.11 -0.20 -4.07
C GLY A 91 -2.28 -1.38 -4.57
N TYR A 92 -1.02 -1.11 -4.88
CA TYR A 92 -0.10 -2.12 -5.42
C TYR A 92 0.20 -3.29 -4.47
N GLY A 93 0.22 -3.03 -3.15
CA GLY A 93 0.44 -4.09 -2.16
C GLY A 93 -0.69 -5.09 -2.12
N LEU A 94 -1.95 -4.63 -2.07
CA LEU A 94 -3.12 -5.50 -2.15
C LEU A 94 -3.18 -6.23 -3.49
N ALA A 95 -2.94 -5.54 -4.60
CA ALA A 95 -2.92 -6.13 -5.94
C ALA A 95 -1.85 -7.23 -6.06
N SER A 96 -0.66 -7.03 -5.49
CA SER A 96 0.40 -8.04 -5.43
C SER A 96 -0.04 -9.26 -4.63
N ARG A 97 -0.70 -9.03 -3.50
CA ARG A 97 -1.20 -10.09 -2.63
C ARG A 97 -2.27 -10.93 -3.31
N ILE A 98 -3.23 -10.27 -3.98
CA ILE A 98 -4.27 -10.95 -4.77
C ILE A 98 -3.66 -11.74 -5.92
N THR A 99 -2.71 -11.14 -6.66
CA THR A 99 -2.01 -11.81 -7.76
C THR A 99 -1.25 -13.05 -7.29
N ALA A 100 -0.52 -12.96 -6.18
CA ALA A 100 0.19 -14.10 -5.62
C ALA A 100 -0.77 -15.23 -5.18
N ALA A 101 -1.81 -14.87 -4.43
CA ALA A 101 -2.76 -15.84 -3.88
C ALA A 101 -3.59 -16.52 -4.99
N PHE A 102 -4.24 -15.75 -5.84
CA PHE A 102 -5.19 -16.29 -6.84
C PHE A 102 -4.57 -16.61 -8.20
N GLY A 103 -3.42 -15.99 -8.52
CA GLY A 103 -2.66 -16.31 -9.74
C GLY A 103 -1.71 -17.49 -9.56
N SER A 104 -1.16 -17.70 -8.36
CA SER A 104 -0.15 -18.75 -8.13
C SER A 104 -0.52 -19.76 -7.05
N GLY A 105 -1.63 -19.58 -6.33
CA GLY A 105 -1.98 -20.41 -5.17
C GLY A 105 -1.06 -20.19 -3.96
N ALA A 106 -0.39 -19.04 -3.89
CA ALA A 106 0.58 -18.77 -2.84
C ALA A 106 -0.05 -18.59 -1.45
N ALA A 107 0.62 -19.10 -0.42
CA ALA A 107 0.38 -18.73 0.96
C ALA A 107 0.83 -17.28 1.18
N THR A 108 0.01 -16.43 1.79
CA THR A 108 0.32 -15.01 1.95
C THR A 108 0.21 -14.53 3.39
N LEU A 109 1.22 -13.77 3.84
CA LEU A 109 1.17 -12.95 5.05
C LEU A 109 1.18 -11.47 4.65
N GLY A 110 0.17 -10.71 5.09
CA GLY A 110 0.06 -9.28 4.85
C GLY A 110 0.31 -8.47 6.10
N ILE A 111 1.18 -7.46 6.01
CA ILE A 111 1.37 -6.44 7.06
C ILE A 111 0.65 -5.19 6.63
N PHE A 112 -0.16 -4.59 7.50
CA PHE A 112 -0.91 -3.38 7.20
C PHE A 112 -1.21 -2.57 8.47
N PHE A 113 -1.48 -1.29 8.31
CA PHE A 113 -1.84 -0.41 9.41
C PHE A 113 -3.06 0.42 9.04
N GLU A 114 -4.22 -0.01 9.52
CA GLU A 114 -5.52 0.56 9.18
C GLU A 114 -6.32 0.82 10.45
N ARG A 115 -7.22 1.78 10.38
CA ARG A 115 -8.14 2.06 11.49
C ARG A 115 -9.39 1.19 11.35
N PRO A 116 -9.72 0.37 12.36
CA PRO A 116 -10.98 -0.36 12.39
C PRO A 116 -12.18 0.59 12.49
N SER A 117 -13.37 0.06 12.30
CA SER A 117 -14.61 0.81 12.58
C SER A 117 -14.78 1.08 14.08
N GLU A 118 -15.36 2.22 14.38
CA GLU A 118 -15.76 2.65 15.70
C GLU A 118 -17.24 2.99 15.67
N GLU A 119 -17.88 3.17 16.83
CA GLU A 119 -19.29 3.54 16.89
C GLU A 119 -19.57 4.80 16.06
N GLY A 120 -20.58 4.72 15.17
CA GLY A 120 -20.93 5.81 14.26
C GLY A 120 -19.90 6.16 13.18
N ARG A 121 -18.79 5.41 13.06
CA ARG A 121 -17.73 5.70 12.10
C ARG A 121 -17.24 4.46 11.35
N PRO A 122 -17.34 4.41 10.01
CA PRO A 122 -16.79 3.33 9.22
C PRO A 122 -15.27 3.18 9.37
N ALA A 123 -14.75 1.97 9.17
CA ALA A 123 -13.32 1.69 9.07
C ALA A 123 -12.70 2.40 7.86
N THR A 124 -11.37 2.40 7.80
CA THR A 124 -10.64 2.76 6.58
C THR A 124 -10.82 1.69 5.48
N PRO A 125 -10.69 2.06 4.19
CA PRO A 125 -10.93 1.11 3.10
C PRO A 125 -10.02 -0.12 3.15
N GLY A 126 -8.76 0.05 3.55
CA GLY A 126 -7.82 -1.06 3.64
C GLY A 126 -8.19 -2.10 4.71
N TRP A 127 -8.87 -1.69 5.76
CA TRP A 127 -9.47 -2.61 6.73
C TRP A 127 -10.49 -3.55 6.07
N TYR A 128 -11.46 -2.98 5.34
CA TYR A 128 -12.49 -3.77 4.64
C TYR A 128 -11.91 -4.63 3.52
N ASN A 129 -10.95 -4.10 2.76
CA ASN A 129 -10.25 -4.84 1.71
C ASN A 129 -9.53 -6.05 2.29
N THR A 130 -8.86 -5.89 3.44
CA THR A 130 -8.12 -6.98 4.10
C THR A 130 -9.06 -8.09 4.56
N ILE A 131 -10.21 -7.74 5.14
CA ILE A 131 -11.24 -8.70 5.54
C ILE A 131 -11.77 -9.45 4.30
N ALA A 132 -12.16 -8.71 3.25
CA ALA A 132 -12.70 -9.28 2.02
C ALA A 132 -11.71 -10.24 1.35
N PHE A 133 -10.45 -9.83 1.21
CA PHE A 133 -9.39 -10.68 0.68
C PHE A 133 -9.20 -11.95 1.51
N THR A 134 -9.11 -11.81 2.84
CA THR A 134 -8.89 -12.95 3.75
C THR A 134 -10.04 -13.95 3.67
N HIS A 135 -11.27 -13.45 3.60
CA HIS A 135 -12.47 -14.27 3.44
C HIS A 135 -12.44 -15.04 2.11
N ALA A 136 -12.20 -14.34 1.00
CA ALA A 136 -12.12 -14.95 -0.32
C ALA A 136 -10.99 -15.98 -0.43
N ALA A 137 -9.82 -15.69 0.14
CA ALA A 137 -8.68 -16.60 0.15
C ALA A 137 -8.99 -17.88 0.95
N ARG A 138 -9.55 -17.73 2.16
CA ARG A 138 -9.96 -18.89 2.99
C ARG A 138 -11.05 -19.73 2.30
N ALA A 139 -12.04 -19.09 1.70
CA ALA A 139 -13.07 -19.81 0.93
C ALA A 139 -12.49 -20.59 -0.27
N ALA A 140 -11.38 -20.13 -0.82
CA ALA A 140 -10.64 -20.81 -1.88
C ALA A 140 -9.61 -21.85 -1.36
N GLY A 141 -9.57 -22.11 -0.04
CA GLY A 141 -8.61 -23.03 0.58
C GLY A 141 -7.16 -22.51 0.62
N LEU A 142 -6.97 -21.19 0.43
CA LEU A 142 -5.65 -20.57 0.44
C LEU A 142 -5.29 -20.06 1.84
N TYR A 143 -4.01 -20.24 2.21
CA TYR A 143 -3.49 -19.65 3.44
C TYR A 143 -3.38 -18.12 3.29
N ALA A 144 -4.05 -17.39 4.17
CA ALA A 144 -3.97 -15.93 4.23
C ALA A 144 -4.07 -15.47 5.69
N LYS A 145 -2.97 -14.93 6.21
CA LYS A 145 -2.92 -14.31 7.53
C LYS A 145 -2.48 -12.86 7.45
N ASN A 146 -2.76 -12.12 8.51
CA ASN A 146 -2.52 -10.69 8.60
C ASN A 146 -1.87 -10.33 9.93
N ILE A 147 -1.07 -9.26 9.90
CA ILE A 147 -0.62 -8.56 11.11
C ILE A 147 -0.99 -7.08 10.93
N MET A 148 -1.80 -6.56 11.86
CA MET A 148 -2.15 -5.16 11.90
C MET A 148 -1.21 -4.42 12.84
N GLY A 149 -0.47 -3.46 12.32
CA GLY A 149 0.42 -2.60 13.09
C GLY A 149 1.36 -1.81 12.21
N ASP A 150 2.11 -0.91 12.84
CA ASP A 150 3.10 -0.08 12.17
C ASP A 150 4.29 -0.95 11.72
N ALA A 151 4.41 -1.16 10.41
CA ALA A 151 5.46 -1.98 9.81
C ALA A 151 6.88 -1.46 10.08
N PHE A 152 7.03 -0.22 10.49
CA PHE A 152 8.33 0.35 10.86
C PHE A 152 8.86 -0.15 12.20
N THR A 153 8.00 -0.67 13.08
CA THR A 153 8.38 -1.09 14.43
C THR A 153 9.05 -2.46 14.45
N ASP A 154 9.94 -2.68 15.41
CA ASP A 154 10.59 -3.97 15.61
C ASP A 154 9.62 -5.04 16.14
N GLU A 155 8.58 -4.63 16.90
CA GLU A 155 7.51 -5.53 17.38
C GLU A 155 6.76 -6.18 16.22
N ILE A 156 6.37 -5.43 15.22
CA ILE A 156 5.66 -5.95 14.04
C ILE A 156 6.57 -6.84 13.20
N LYS A 157 7.84 -6.46 13.04
CA LYS A 157 8.85 -7.31 12.39
C LYS A 157 8.97 -8.65 13.14
N GLN A 158 9.12 -8.63 14.46
CA GLN A 158 9.24 -9.85 15.27
C GLN A 158 7.99 -10.72 15.20
N GLN A 159 6.79 -10.15 15.23
CA GLN A 159 5.53 -10.89 15.05
C GLN A 159 5.50 -11.59 13.69
N ALA A 160 5.91 -10.90 12.62
CA ALA A 160 5.99 -11.47 11.29
C ALA A 160 6.99 -12.64 11.22
N LEU A 161 8.19 -12.48 11.80
CA LEU A 161 9.19 -13.55 11.85
C LEU A 161 8.66 -14.80 12.58
N ASN A 162 7.99 -14.60 13.69
CA ASN A 162 7.42 -15.71 14.47
C ASN A 162 6.33 -16.45 13.66
N LEU A 163 5.44 -15.69 13.00
CA LEU A 163 4.36 -16.27 12.21
C LEU A 163 4.88 -16.97 10.95
N ILE A 164 5.88 -16.41 10.27
CA ILE A 164 6.53 -17.07 9.13
C ILE A 164 7.18 -18.39 9.60
N ARG A 165 7.90 -18.37 10.71
CA ARG A 165 8.56 -19.56 11.25
C ARG A 165 7.58 -20.67 11.59
N SER A 166 6.47 -20.35 12.25
CA SER A 166 5.49 -21.35 12.70
C SER A 166 4.67 -21.91 11.53
N ASP A 167 4.23 -21.06 10.61
CA ASP A 167 3.20 -21.42 9.64
C ASP A 167 3.74 -21.64 8.22
N MET A 168 4.79 -20.93 7.85
CA MET A 168 5.29 -20.91 6.47
C MET A 168 6.68 -21.51 6.31
N GLY A 169 7.46 -21.55 7.39
CA GLY A 169 8.87 -21.95 7.39
C GLY A 169 9.75 -20.86 6.81
N GLN A 170 9.67 -20.61 5.49
CA GLN A 170 10.43 -19.58 4.78
C GLN A 170 9.53 -18.90 3.74
N VAL A 171 9.87 -17.68 3.33
CA VAL A 171 9.20 -16.95 2.24
C VAL A 171 10.09 -16.90 1.01
N ASP A 172 9.49 -17.01 -0.17
CA ASP A 172 10.17 -16.96 -1.47
C ASP A 172 9.93 -15.64 -2.23
N LEU A 173 8.96 -14.83 -1.77
CA LEU A 173 8.75 -13.47 -2.26
C LEU A 173 8.46 -12.51 -1.10
N VAL A 174 9.18 -11.38 -1.10
CA VAL A 174 8.91 -10.25 -0.21
C VAL A 174 8.57 -9.02 -1.04
N VAL A 175 7.34 -8.51 -0.88
CA VAL A 175 6.89 -7.26 -1.53
C VAL A 175 6.93 -6.14 -0.50
N TYR A 176 7.70 -5.09 -0.79
CA TYR A 176 7.78 -3.87 0.04
C TYR A 176 7.01 -2.75 -0.65
N SER A 177 5.82 -2.43 -0.14
CA SER A 177 4.87 -1.48 -0.72
C SER A 177 4.36 -0.49 0.33
N LEU A 178 5.28 0.21 0.99
CA LEU A 178 4.93 1.23 1.97
C LEU A 178 4.98 2.64 1.37
N ALA A 179 3.97 3.44 1.72
CA ALA A 179 3.94 4.88 1.56
C ALA A 179 3.30 5.48 2.82
N ALA A 180 4.03 6.30 3.55
CA ALA A 180 3.57 6.85 4.82
C ALA A 180 3.90 8.34 4.93
N PRO A 181 3.06 9.13 5.63
CA PRO A 181 3.36 10.54 5.89
C PRO A 181 4.41 10.72 6.99
N ARG A 182 4.65 9.69 7.81
CA ARG A 182 5.61 9.73 8.91
C ARG A 182 6.13 8.36 9.28
N ARG A 183 7.30 8.31 9.89
CA ARG A 183 7.91 7.13 10.49
C ARG A 183 8.53 7.50 11.84
N THR A 184 8.27 6.71 12.87
CA THR A 184 9.10 6.73 14.08
C THR A 184 10.21 5.71 13.88
N HIS A 185 11.47 6.17 13.92
CA HIS A 185 12.60 5.27 13.72
C HIS A 185 12.74 4.32 14.92
N PRO A 186 12.72 2.99 14.73
CA PRO A 186 12.56 2.03 15.84
C PRO A 186 13.74 2.02 16.82
N ARG A 187 14.96 2.36 16.36
CA ARG A 187 16.16 2.35 17.21
C ARG A 187 16.47 3.68 17.87
N THR A 188 16.09 4.81 17.25
CA THR A 188 16.43 6.14 17.77
C THR A 188 15.24 6.84 18.42
N GLY A 189 14.01 6.42 18.14
CA GLY A 189 12.78 7.08 18.57
C GLY A 189 12.48 8.39 17.83
N VAL A 190 13.33 8.82 16.90
CA VAL A 190 13.13 10.05 16.14
C VAL A 190 11.93 9.90 15.20
N VAL A 191 11.07 10.93 15.20
CA VAL A 191 9.89 10.99 14.32
C VAL A 191 10.24 11.80 13.07
N HIS A 192 10.28 11.13 11.93
CA HIS A 192 10.49 11.73 10.61
C HIS A 192 9.15 11.95 9.91
N LYS A 193 9.04 13.05 9.14
CA LYS A 193 7.83 13.38 8.37
C LYS A 193 8.20 13.55 6.89
N SER A 194 7.56 12.79 6.00
CA SER A 194 7.74 12.97 4.57
C SER A 194 6.97 14.16 4.05
N CYS A 195 7.51 14.82 3.04
CA CYS A 195 6.83 15.89 2.30
C CYS A 195 6.97 15.68 0.79
N LEU A 196 6.09 16.34 0.04
CA LEU A 196 6.07 16.31 -1.43
C LEU A 196 6.39 17.73 -1.91
N LYS A 197 7.68 18.01 -2.07
CA LYS A 197 8.18 19.33 -2.44
C LYS A 197 9.27 19.24 -3.51
N PRO A 198 9.42 20.24 -4.38
CA PRO A 198 10.59 20.37 -5.23
C PRO A 198 11.85 20.59 -4.38
N VAL A 199 13.01 20.44 -4.99
CA VAL A 199 14.31 20.71 -4.35
C VAL A 199 14.99 21.84 -5.09
N GLY A 200 15.54 22.81 -4.35
CA GLY A 200 16.34 23.93 -4.86
C GLY A 200 15.52 25.16 -5.21
N VAL A 201 14.52 25.07 -6.09
CA VAL A 201 13.74 26.23 -6.58
C VAL A 201 12.24 25.95 -6.46
N PRO A 202 11.40 27.00 -6.33
CA PRO A 202 9.95 26.84 -6.36
C PRO A 202 9.49 26.23 -7.68
N TYR A 203 8.43 25.45 -7.61
CA TYR A 203 7.81 24.81 -8.77
C TYR A 203 6.37 25.31 -8.95
N THR A 204 6.09 25.90 -10.10
CA THR A 204 4.75 26.36 -10.49
C THR A 204 4.26 25.53 -11.66
N ASN A 205 3.07 24.94 -11.54
CA ASN A 205 2.44 24.22 -12.64
C ASN A 205 0.93 24.08 -12.42
N LYS A 206 0.22 23.61 -13.46
CA LYS A 206 -1.21 23.35 -13.40
C LYS A 206 -1.54 22.19 -12.47
N THR A 207 -2.64 22.34 -11.76
CA THR A 207 -3.26 21.28 -10.94
C THR A 207 -4.76 21.26 -11.19
N VAL A 208 -5.44 20.27 -10.65
CA VAL A 208 -6.90 20.16 -10.69
C VAL A 208 -7.46 19.81 -9.30
N ASP A 209 -8.45 20.58 -8.87
CA ASP A 209 -9.35 20.15 -7.80
C ASP A 209 -10.26 19.08 -8.39
N THR A 210 -9.98 17.83 -8.07
CA THR A 210 -10.70 16.68 -8.66
C THR A 210 -12.15 16.59 -8.22
N ASP A 211 -12.52 17.16 -7.06
CA ASP A 211 -13.90 17.21 -6.58
C ASP A 211 -14.72 18.27 -7.33
N LYS A 212 -14.20 19.49 -7.42
CA LYS A 212 -14.89 20.61 -8.09
C LYS A 212 -14.68 20.63 -9.59
N GLY A 213 -13.62 20.02 -10.12
CA GLY A 213 -13.24 20.08 -11.52
C GLY A 213 -12.64 21.43 -11.92
N ILE A 214 -11.97 22.10 -11.00
CA ILE A 214 -11.35 23.41 -11.24
C ILE A 214 -9.86 23.22 -11.53
N VAL A 215 -9.41 23.71 -12.67
CA VAL A 215 -8.00 23.77 -13.04
C VAL A 215 -7.44 25.13 -12.61
N SER A 216 -6.30 25.10 -11.94
CA SER A 216 -5.59 26.30 -11.46
C SER A 216 -4.09 26.06 -11.49
N ASP A 217 -3.31 27.13 -11.37
CA ASP A 217 -1.89 27.00 -11.12
C ASP A 217 -1.62 26.86 -9.61
N VAL A 218 -0.62 26.05 -9.28
CA VAL A 218 -0.11 25.88 -7.91
C VAL A 218 1.38 26.16 -7.89
N THR A 219 1.83 26.96 -6.93
CA THR A 219 3.25 27.15 -6.64
C THR A 219 3.60 26.40 -5.36
N ILE A 220 4.62 25.57 -5.42
CA ILE A 220 5.10 24.76 -4.30
C ILE A 220 6.52 25.21 -3.98
N GLU A 221 6.72 25.67 -2.75
CA GLU A 221 8.02 26.11 -2.26
C GLU A 221 8.98 24.92 -2.10
N PRO A 222 10.29 25.12 -2.31
CA PRO A 222 11.26 24.03 -2.20
C PRO A 222 11.38 23.53 -0.78
N ALA A 223 11.78 22.25 -0.67
CA ALA A 223 12.11 21.65 0.61
C ALA A 223 13.45 22.20 1.13
N ASN A 224 13.56 22.34 2.44
CA ASN A 224 14.83 22.53 3.10
C ASN A 224 15.55 21.17 3.31
N GLU A 225 16.81 21.21 3.73
CA GLU A 225 17.64 20.00 3.92
C GLU A 225 17.03 19.00 4.92
N ALA A 226 16.44 19.49 6.01
CA ALA A 226 15.79 18.65 7.02
C ALA A 226 14.55 17.94 6.45
N GLU A 227 13.72 18.61 5.67
CA GLU A 227 12.56 18.02 4.99
C GLU A 227 12.98 16.96 3.96
N VAL A 228 14.10 17.17 3.28
CA VAL A 228 14.68 16.18 2.37
C VAL A 228 15.13 14.95 3.16
N ALA A 229 15.93 15.14 4.21
CA ALA A 229 16.45 14.05 5.04
C ALA A 229 15.31 13.25 5.70
N ASP A 230 14.30 13.92 6.23
CA ASP A 230 13.12 13.30 6.81
C ASP A 230 12.32 12.49 5.77
N THR A 231 12.17 13.01 4.56
CA THR A 231 11.48 12.28 3.48
C THR A 231 12.24 11.02 3.06
N VAL A 232 13.57 11.09 2.99
CA VAL A 232 14.43 9.92 2.74
C VAL A 232 14.31 8.91 3.88
N ALA A 233 14.30 9.34 5.14
CA ALA A 233 14.15 8.46 6.30
C ALA A 233 12.80 7.73 6.32
N VAL A 234 11.71 8.36 5.83
CA VAL A 234 10.38 7.73 5.77
C VAL A 234 10.19 6.85 4.55
N MET A 235 10.60 7.33 3.35
CA MET A 235 10.22 6.77 2.06
C MET A 235 11.39 6.13 1.30
N GLY A 236 12.59 6.17 1.86
CA GLY A 236 13.80 5.54 1.33
C GLY A 236 13.87 4.05 1.62
N GLY A 237 15.06 3.48 1.50
CA GLY A 237 15.29 2.04 1.53
C GLY A 237 15.67 1.45 2.87
N GLU A 238 15.96 2.27 3.88
CA GLU A 238 16.50 1.78 5.17
C GLU A 238 15.57 0.75 5.83
N ASP A 239 14.25 1.02 5.91
CA ASP A 239 13.32 0.08 6.53
C ASP A 239 13.18 -1.22 5.71
N TRP A 240 13.26 -1.14 4.38
CA TRP A 240 13.30 -2.34 3.55
C TRP A 240 14.55 -3.19 3.85
N GLU A 241 15.73 -2.55 4.00
CA GLU A 241 16.95 -3.24 4.45
C GLU A 241 16.75 -3.87 5.84
N MET A 242 16.10 -3.16 6.79
CA MET A 242 15.80 -3.71 8.12
C MET A 242 14.92 -4.97 8.04
N TRP A 243 13.87 -4.98 7.23
CA TRP A 243 13.02 -6.14 7.01
C TRP A 243 13.79 -7.31 6.41
N MET A 244 14.59 -7.06 5.36
CA MET A 244 15.35 -8.10 4.68
C MET A 244 16.46 -8.68 5.57
N ASN A 245 17.13 -7.85 6.36
CA ASN A 245 18.11 -8.28 7.35
C ASN A 245 17.44 -9.15 8.44
N ALA A 246 16.31 -8.73 8.98
CA ALA A 246 15.59 -9.49 9.99
C ALA A 246 15.16 -10.88 9.47
N LEU A 247 14.66 -10.98 8.25
CA LEU A 247 14.30 -12.26 7.61
C LEU A 247 15.52 -13.14 7.37
N ARG A 248 16.64 -12.58 6.86
CA ARG A 248 17.88 -13.29 6.62
C ARG A 248 18.48 -13.84 7.93
N ASP A 249 18.61 -12.98 8.94
CA ASP A 249 19.25 -13.34 10.22
C ASP A 249 18.41 -14.39 10.99
N ALA A 250 17.10 -14.41 10.76
CA ALA A 250 16.20 -15.45 11.27
C ALA A 250 16.15 -16.73 10.41
N ASN A 251 16.88 -16.78 9.27
CA ASN A 251 16.87 -17.87 8.28
C ASN A 251 15.44 -18.16 7.73
N LEU A 252 14.70 -17.11 7.42
CA LEU A 252 13.31 -17.19 6.93
C LEU A 252 13.16 -16.84 5.44
N LEU A 253 14.26 -16.68 4.71
CA LEU A 253 14.28 -16.52 3.26
C LEU A 253 14.58 -17.86 2.59
N ALA A 254 13.73 -18.26 1.66
CA ALA A 254 13.97 -19.47 0.86
C ALA A 254 15.15 -19.28 -0.10
N PRO A 255 15.86 -20.35 -0.49
CA PRO A 255 16.82 -20.28 -1.59
C PRO A 255 16.15 -19.72 -2.85
N GLY A 256 16.81 -18.76 -3.52
CA GLY A 256 16.25 -18.08 -4.70
C GLY A 256 15.17 -17.04 -4.38
N ALA A 257 14.97 -16.68 -3.11
CA ALA A 257 13.97 -15.70 -2.72
C ALA A 257 14.11 -14.38 -3.47
N THR A 258 12.98 -13.81 -3.88
CA THR A 258 12.91 -12.51 -4.55
C THR A 258 12.36 -11.47 -3.60
N SER A 259 12.93 -10.24 -3.64
CA SER A 259 12.33 -9.08 -3.00
C SER A 259 12.13 -7.96 -4.01
N VAL A 260 10.97 -7.29 -3.96
CA VAL A 260 10.63 -6.19 -4.85
C VAL A 260 10.04 -5.03 -4.07
N ALA A 261 10.50 -3.81 -4.38
CA ALA A 261 9.88 -2.57 -3.90
C ALA A 261 9.37 -1.74 -5.08
N TYR A 262 8.36 -0.91 -4.83
CA TYR A 262 7.67 -0.15 -5.87
C TYR A 262 8.15 1.30 -5.93
N SER A 263 8.31 1.78 -7.15
CA SER A 263 8.73 3.14 -7.45
C SER A 263 7.88 3.73 -8.60
N TYR A 264 8.04 5.01 -8.79
CA TYR A 264 7.52 5.77 -9.93
C TYR A 264 8.57 6.80 -10.36
N ILE A 265 8.69 7.06 -11.65
CA ILE A 265 9.59 8.07 -12.22
C ILE A 265 8.78 9.16 -12.90
N GLY A 266 7.85 8.77 -13.77
CA GLY A 266 6.98 9.66 -14.51
C GLY A 266 7.68 10.48 -15.60
N PRO A 267 6.92 11.35 -16.31
CA PRO A 267 7.40 12.21 -17.37
C PRO A 267 7.95 13.55 -16.85
N GLU A 268 8.60 14.28 -17.74
CA GLU A 268 9.19 15.60 -17.45
C GLU A 268 8.22 16.58 -16.80
N VAL A 269 6.94 16.57 -17.21
CA VAL A 269 5.91 17.47 -16.65
C VAL A 269 5.73 17.32 -15.14
N THR A 270 6.11 16.17 -14.56
CA THR A 270 6.03 15.90 -13.12
C THR A 270 7.40 15.82 -12.44
N TRP A 271 8.50 15.92 -13.18
CA TRP A 271 9.83 15.65 -12.61
C TRP A 271 10.19 16.58 -11.46
N ALA A 272 9.87 17.87 -11.55
CA ALA A 272 10.24 18.82 -10.50
C ALA A 272 9.64 18.49 -9.14
N ILE A 273 8.39 17.97 -9.11
CA ILE A 273 7.70 17.59 -7.87
C ILE A 273 7.93 16.12 -7.50
N TYR A 274 8.31 15.25 -8.45
CA TYR A 274 8.46 13.83 -8.20
C TYR A 274 9.92 13.37 -8.34
N LYS A 275 10.42 13.11 -9.56
CA LYS A 275 11.75 12.55 -9.80
C LYS A 275 12.89 13.37 -9.20
N ASN A 276 12.81 14.71 -9.33
CA ASN A 276 13.81 15.66 -8.84
C ASN A 276 13.39 16.29 -7.49
N GLY A 277 12.23 15.92 -6.96
CA GLY A 277 11.73 16.38 -5.66
C GLY A 277 12.19 15.47 -4.51
N THR A 278 11.69 15.77 -3.31
CA THR A 278 12.00 15.03 -2.09
C THR A 278 11.74 13.53 -2.22
N ILE A 279 10.62 13.16 -2.88
CA ILE A 279 10.25 11.76 -3.08
C ILE A 279 11.23 11.05 -4.03
N GLY A 280 11.74 11.74 -5.06
CA GLY A 280 12.73 11.20 -5.98
C GLY A 280 14.05 10.90 -5.27
N LEU A 281 14.50 11.77 -4.37
CA LEU A 281 15.68 11.51 -3.54
C LEU A 281 15.48 10.29 -2.63
N ALA A 282 14.30 10.14 -2.04
CA ALA A 282 13.95 8.93 -1.29
C ALA A 282 13.94 7.68 -2.19
N LYS A 283 13.47 7.78 -3.45
CA LYS A 283 13.54 6.66 -4.41
C LYS A 283 14.96 6.32 -4.84
N ASN A 284 15.86 7.29 -4.92
CA ASN A 284 17.29 7.03 -5.14
C ASN A 284 17.90 6.22 -3.98
N ASP A 285 17.52 6.51 -2.75
CA ASP A 285 17.92 5.72 -1.57
C ASP A 285 17.29 4.31 -1.58
N LEU A 286 16.03 4.20 -2.02
CA LEU A 286 15.38 2.90 -2.21
C LEU A 286 16.11 2.05 -3.26
N GLU A 287 16.62 2.66 -4.35
CA GLU A 287 17.44 1.99 -5.38
C GLU A 287 18.82 1.58 -4.83
N ARG A 288 19.42 2.39 -3.95
CA ARG A 288 20.64 2.02 -3.22
C ARG A 288 20.39 0.75 -2.38
N ALA A 289 19.32 0.76 -1.61
CA ALA A 289 18.92 -0.39 -0.78
C ALA A 289 18.65 -1.64 -1.63
N ALA A 290 17.99 -1.50 -2.78
CA ALA A 290 17.78 -2.61 -3.71
C ALA A 290 19.10 -3.29 -4.12
N ARG A 291 20.14 -2.51 -4.45
CA ARG A 291 21.45 -3.05 -4.81
C ARG A 291 22.10 -3.79 -3.64
N ASN A 292 22.02 -3.25 -2.43
CA ASN A 292 22.57 -3.88 -1.23
C ASN A 292 21.85 -5.20 -0.92
N ILE A 293 20.52 -5.19 -0.96
CA ILE A 293 19.70 -6.38 -0.70
C ILE A 293 19.95 -7.43 -1.80
N ASP A 294 20.02 -7.04 -3.08
CA ASP A 294 20.31 -7.95 -4.19
C ASP A 294 21.67 -8.65 -4.01
N ALA A 295 22.71 -7.90 -3.61
CA ALA A 295 24.02 -8.47 -3.33
C ALA A 295 23.99 -9.48 -2.16
N GLN A 296 23.24 -9.15 -1.09
CA GLN A 296 23.06 -10.05 0.05
C GLN A 296 22.28 -11.32 -0.33
N LEU A 297 21.18 -11.20 -1.08
CA LEU A 297 20.38 -12.33 -1.49
C LEU A 297 21.11 -13.25 -2.46
N LYS A 298 21.92 -12.72 -3.35
CA LYS A 298 22.79 -13.51 -4.25
C LYS A 298 23.77 -14.39 -3.47
N SER A 299 24.37 -13.85 -2.42
CA SER A 299 25.32 -14.61 -1.58
C SER A 299 24.61 -15.63 -0.68
N HIS A 300 23.34 -15.41 -0.34
CA HIS A 300 22.56 -16.25 0.59
C HIS A 300 21.67 -17.31 -0.10
N GLY A 301 21.84 -17.63 -1.37
CA GLY A 301 21.06 -18.66 -2.04
C GLY A 301 20.54 -18.28 -3.42
N ASN A 302 21.27 -17.46 -4.17
CA ASN A 302 20.93 -16.99 -5.51
C ASN A 302 19.61 -16.23 -5.62
N GLY A 303 19.18 -15.57 -4.53
CA GLY A 303 18.02 -14.70 -4.54
C GLY A 303 18.30 -13.38 -5.25
N ARG A 304 17.26 -12.57 -5.43
CA ARG A 304 17.31 -11.29 -6.15
C ARG A 304 16.51 -10.21 -5.42
N ALA A 305 16.94 -8.97 -5.57
CA ALA A 305 16.14 -7.81 -5.18
C ALA A 305 16.23 -6.71 -6.25
N PHE A 306 15.12 -6.01 -6.47
CA PHE A 306 15.06 -4.93 -7.44
C PHE A 306 13.87 -4.01 -7.23
N ILE A 307 13.91 -2.89 -7.94
CA ILE A 307 12.81 -1.93 -8.00
C ILE A 307 11.93 -2.25 -9.21
N SER A 308 10.62 -2.25 -9.01
CA SER A 308 9.64 -2.15 -10.10
C SER A 308 9.16 -0.72 -10.22
N VAL A 309 9.40 -0.10 -11.36
CA VAL A 309 8.85 1.22 -11.70
C VAL A 309 7.47 1.00 -12.31
N ASN A 310 6.46 1.45 -11.61
CA ASN A 310 5.07 1.24 -11.97
C ASN A 310 4.49 2.48 -12.66
N LYS A 311 3.34 2.31 -13.31
CA LYS A 311 2.61 3.35 -14.03
C LYS A 311 1.95 4.34 -13.05
N ALA A 312 1.75 5.59 -13.49
CA ALA A 312 0.88 6.54 -12.79
C ALA A 312 -0.56 6.06 -12.75
N LEU A 313 -1.09 5.90 -11.56
CA LEU A 313 -2.44 5.40 -11.29
C LEU A 313 -3.11 6.17 -10.17
N VAL A 314 -4.44 6.11 -10.14
CA VAL A 314 -5.21 6.60 -9.00
C VAL A 314 -5.00 5.65 -7.82
N THR A 315 -4.36 6.16 -6.78
CA THR A 315 -4.16 5.52 -5.49
C THR A 315 -4.36 6.57 -4.39
N GLN A 316 -4.49 6.15 -3.14
CA GLN A 316 -4.54 7.12 -2.03
C GLN A 316 -3.27 8.00 -1.99
N ALA A 317 -2.11 7.43 -2.27
CA ALA A 317 -0.85 8.17 -2.28
C ALA A 317 -0.75 9.16 -3.44
N SER A 318 -1.08 8.76 -4.67
CA SER A 318 -0.97 9.62 -5.85
C SER A 318 -1.95 10.79 -5.85
N SER A 319 -3.13 10.60 -5.25
CA SER A 319 -4.16 11.64 -5.14
C SER A 319 -3.72 12.83 -4.26
N ALA A 320 -2.75 12.62 -3.37
CA ALA A 320 -2.20 13.65 -2.50
C ALA A 320 -1.10 14.50 -3.16
N ILE A 321 -0.60 14.10 -4.34
CA ILE A 321 0.54 14.77 -4.99
C ILE A 321 0.02 15.88 -5.91
N PRO A 322 0.32 17.17 -5.66
CA PRO A 322 -0.07 18.24 -6.56
C PRO A 322 0.34 17.95 -8.01
N VAL A 323 -0.41 18.47 -8.99
CA VAL A 323 -0.14 18.26 -10.43
C VAL A 323 -0.46 16.84 -10.94
N VAL A 324 -0.17 15.81 -10.18
CA VAL A 324 -0.31 14.40 -10.58
C VAL A 324 -1.75 14.00 -10.93
N PRO A 325 -2.81 14.41 -10.21
CA PRO A 325 -4.18 14.09 -10.58
C PRO A 325 -4.58 14.61 -11.98
N LEU A 326 -4.13 15.81 -12.36
CA LEU A 326 -4.35 16.35 -13.71
C LEU A 326 -3.60 15.51 -14.76
N TYR A 327 -2.33 15.19 -14.48
CA TYR A 327 -1.54 14.32 -15.35
C TYR A 327 -2.23 12.95 -15.55
N ILE A 328 -2.65 12.29 -14.46
CA ILE A 328 -3.33 11.00 -14.55
C ILE A 328 -4.62 11.11 -15.38
N SER A 329 -5.40 12.17 -15.23
CA SER A 329 -6.65 12.32 -15.98
C SER A 329 -6.43 12.49 -17.49
N ILE A 330 -5.37 13.18 -17.91
CA ILE A 330 -4.94 13.25 -19.33
C ILE A 330 -4.46 11.87 -19.79
N LEU A 331 -3.57 11.24 -19.02
CA LEU A 331 -3.01 9.93 -19.32
C LEU A 331 -4.11 8.86 -19.49
N TYR A 332 -5.12 8.86 -18.64
CA TYR A 332 -6.26 7.94 -18.72
C TYR A 332 -6.98 8.06 -20.04
N LYS A 333 -7.30 9.27 -20.48
CA LYS A 333 -7.95 9.47 -21.77
C LYS A 333 -7.13 8.90 -22.92
N LEU A 334 -5.83 9.20 -22.95
CA LEU A 334 -4.93 8.78 -24.01
C LEU A 334 -4.72 7.26 -24.01
N MET A 335 -4.49 6.65 -22.85
CA MET A 335 -4.22 5.22 -22.74
C MET A 335 -5.47 4.36 -22.92
N LYS A 336 -6.65 4.82 -22.45
CA LYS A 336 -7.93 4.13 -22.70
C LYS A 336 -8.28 4.14 -24.18
N ALA A 337 -8.07 5.27 -24.88
CA ALA A 337 -8.28 5.35 -26.32
C ALA A 337 -7.38 4.41 -27.14
N LYS A 338 -6.19 4.07 -26.60
CA LYS A 338 -5.25 3.11 -27.22
C LYS A 338 -5.38 1.67 -26.69
N GLY A 339 -6.28 1.40 -25.76
CA GLY A 339 -6.42 0.08 -25.15
C GLY A 339 -5.21 -0.37 -24.31
N THR A 340 -4.42 0.58 -23.81
CA THR A 340 -3.20 0.31 -23.02
C THR A 340 -3.31 0.77 -21.57
N HIS A 341 -4.51 1.16 -21.14
CA HIS A 341 -4.74 1.52 -19.75
C HIS A 341 -4.68 0.29 -18.83
N GLU A 342 -3.99 0.44 -17.70
CA GLU A 342 -3.88 -0.57 -16.65
C GLU A 342 -4.17 0.09 -15.30
N GLY A 343 -4.88 -0.61 -14.40
CA GLY A 343 -4.99 -0.31 -12.99
C GLY A 343 -3.94 -1.05 -12.15
N CYS A 344 -4.07 -1.02 -10.82
CA CYS A 344 -3.12 -1.68 -9.93
C CYS A 344 -3.07 -3.20 -10.16
N ILE A 345 -4.20 -3.84 -10.37
CA ILE A 345 -4.26 -5.29 -10.50
C ILE A 345 -3.66 -5.76 -11.83
N GLU A 346 -3.92 -5.04 -12.92
CA GLU A 346 -3.35 -5.31 -14.24
C GLU A 346 -1.83 -5.16 -14.23
N GLN A 347 -1.33 -4.08 -13.62
CA GLN A 347 0.09 -3.81 -13.47
C GLN A 347 0.79 -4.93 -12.68
N MET A 348 0.22 -5.34 -11.53
CA MET A 348 0.83 -6.37 -10.70
C MET A 348 0.73 -7.75 -11.34
N HIS A 349 -0.37 -8.08 -11.99
CA HIS A 349 -0.47 -9.31 -12.77
C HIS A 349 0.60 -9.35 -13.87
N ARG A 350 0.76 -8.26 -14.63
CA ARG A 350 1.76 -8.16 -15.69
C ARG A 350 3.19 -8.26 -15.12
N LEU A 351 3.49 -7.58 -14.03
CA LEU A 351 4.78 -7.68 -13.35
C LEU A 351 5.10 -9.16 -13.00
N PHE A 352 4.18 -9.84 -12.33
CA PHE A 352 4.38 -11.22 -11.91
C PHE A 352 4.49 -12.17 -13.11
N ALA A 353 3.57 -12.09 -14.07
CA ALA A 353 3.50 -13.02 -15.19
C ALA A 353 4.61 -12.81 -16.24
N THR A 354 5.10 -11.57 -16.43
CA THR A 354 6.02 -11.27 -17.53
C THR A 354 7.45 -10.94 -17.10
N GLN A 355 7.65 -10.58 -15.82
CA GLN A 355 8.96 -10.18 -15.32
C GLN A 355 9.47 -11.10 -14.20
N LEU A 356 8.64 -11.39 -13.18
CA LEU A 356 9.12 -12.14 -12.01
C LEU A 356 9.09 -13.67 -12.24
N TYR A 357 8.05 -14.19 -12.92
CA TYR A 357 7.75 -15.60 -12.95
C TYR A 357 7.48 -16.13 -14.37
N ASN A 358 8.16 -15.58 -15.37
CA ASN A 358 8.08 -16.06 -16.76
C ASN A 358 9.15 -17.10 -17.11
N GLY A 359 9.92 -17.58 -16.14
CA GLY A 359 11.03 -18.50 -16.34
C GLY A 359 12.29 -17.87 -16.94
N LYS A 360 12.34 -16.54 -17.09
CA LYS A 360 13.47 -15.79 -17.64
C LYS A 360 13.96 -14.76 -16.60
N THR A 361 15.16 -14.25 -16.80
CA THR A 361 15.66 -13.11 -16.03
C THR A 361 14.78 -11.89 -16.36
N PRO A 362 14.35 -11.09 -15.36
CA PRO A 362 13.64 -9.86 -15.60
C PRO A 362 14.42 -8.91 -16.51
N THR A 363 13.70 -8.17 -17.35
CA THR A 363 14.31 -7.14 -18.20
C THR A 363 14.56 -5.88 -17.37
N PHE A 364 15.80 -5.43 -17.33
CA PHE A 364 16.20 -4.25 -16.58
C PHE A 364 16.52 -3.07 -17.52
N ASP A 365 16.19 -1.86 -17.06
CA ASP A 365 16.70 -0.64 -17.68
C ASP A 365 18.17 -0.38 -17.29
N ALA A 366 18.77 0.68 -17.82
CA ALA A 366 20.15 1.05 -17.52
C ALA A 366 20.43 1.34 -16.02
N GLY A 367 19.36 1.61 -15.24
CA GLY A 367 19.44 1.80 -13.77
C GLY A 367 19.25 0.51 -12.96
N GLY A 368 19.06 -0.64 -13.62
CA GLY A 368 18.82 -1.92 -12.97
C GLY A 368 17.41 -2.08 -12.43
N ARG A 369 16.42 -1.37 -13.00
CA ARG A 369 15.03 -1.38 -12.59
C ARG A 369 14.17 -2.14 -13.59
N VAL A 370 13.17 -2.87 -13.13
CA VAL A 370 12.11 -3.43 -13.96
C VAL A 370 11.09 -2.32 -14.30
N ARG A 371 10.78 -2.19 -15.58
CA ARG A 371 9.89 -1.13 -16.08
C ARG A 371 8.55 -1.73 -16.48
N VAL A 372 7.51 -1.49 -15.67
CA VAL A 372 6.10 -1.79 -16.02
C VAL A 372 5.28 -0.51 -16.26
N ASP A 373 5.94 0.64 -16.27
CA ASP A 373 5.45 1.92 -16.78
C ASP A 373 5.73 2.12 -18.27
N ASP A 374 6.27 1.12 -18.95
CA ASP A 374 6.71 1.15 -20.36
C ASP A 374 5.61 1.61 -21.33
N TRP A 375 4.34 1.26 -21.04
CA TRP A 375 3.21 1.69 -21.88
C TRP A 375 2.84 3.16 -21.65
N GLU A 376 2.94 3.67 -20.42
CA GLU A 376 2.81 5.08 -20.10
C GLU A 376 3.92 5.89 -20.79
N MET A 377 5.16 5.39 -20.74
CA MET A 377 6.34 6.10 -21.20
C MET A 377 6.60 5.99 -22.70
N ARG A 378 5.68 5.42 -23.47
CA ARG A 378 5.77 5.40 -24.93
C ARG A 378 5.90 6.83 -25.49
N PRO A 379 6.83 7.06 -26.44
CA PRO A 379 7.07 8.41 -26.99
C PRO A 379 5.80 9.10 -27.50
N GLU A 380 4.90 8.36 -28.17
CA GLU A 380 3.64 8.89 -28.70
C GLU A 380 2.63 9.23 -27.60
N ILE A 381 2.64 8.54 -26.45
CA ILE A 381 1.80 8.88 -25.31
C ILE A 381 2.32 10.18 -24.67
N GLN A 382 3.62 10.25 -24.41
CA GLN A 382 4.21 11.42 -23.77
C GLN A 382 4.21 12.66 -24.67
N ALA A 383 4.30 12.50 -26.01
CA ALA A 383 4.13 13.60 -26.96
C ALA A 383 2.70 14.16 -26.87
N ALA A 384 1.69 13.29 -26.89
CA ALA A 384 0.28 13.70 -26.75
C ALA A 384 0.00 14.37 -25.40
N VAL A 385 0.60 13.90 -24.30
CA VAL A 385 0.50 14.58 -23.00
C VAL A 385 1.07 16.00 -23.08
N ARG A 386 2.28 16.19 -23.64
CA ARG A 386 2.91 17.51 -23.76
C ARG A 386 2.10 18.48 -24.63
N GLU A 387 1.42 17.99 -25.65
CA GLU A 387 0.53 18.80 -26.51
C GLU A 387 -0.73 19.22 -25.74
N VAL A 388 -1.37 18.31 -25.02
CA VAL A 388 -2.62 18.57 -24.30
C VAL A 388 -2.40 19.43 -23.06
N TRP A 389 -1.34 19.18 -22.31
CA TRP A 389 -1.08 19.78 -20.99
C TRP A 389 -1.25 21.30 -20.91
N PRO A 390 -0.63 22.13 -21.79
CA PRO A 390 -0.72 23.58 -21.67
C PRO A 390 -2.13 24.11 -21.98
N SER A 391 -2.93 23.38 -22.76
CA SER A 391 -4.24 23.79 -23.24
C SER A 391 -5.40 23.46 -22.30
N VAL A 392 -5.16 22.68 -21.22
CA VAL A 392 -6.24 22.29 -20.30
C VAL A 392 -6.66 23.47 -19.43
N THR A 393 -7.96 23.74 -19.39
CA THR A 393 -8.62 24.75 -18.57
C THR A 393 -9.81 24.11 -17.83
N THR A 394 -10.43 24.83 -16.91
CA THR A 394 -11.65 24.39 -16.22
C THR A 394 -12.77 24.07 -17.21
N GLU A 395 -12.95 24.92 -18.25
CA GLU A 395 -14.03 24.83 -19.23
C GLU A 395 -13.90 23.59 -20.13
N ASN A 396 -12.66 23.23 -20.51
CA ASN A 396 -12.41 22.11 -21.41
C ASN A 396 -11.91 20.83 -20.71
N LEU A 397 -11.87 20.79 -19.37
CA LEU A 397 -11.34 19.68 -18.58
C LEU A 397 -11.94 18.33 -19.01
N SER A 398 -13.27 18.25 -19.12
CA SER A 398 -13.96 17.02 -19.49
C SER A 398 -13.70 16.61 -20.95
N GLU A 399 -13.45 17.58 -21.84
CA GLU A 399 -13.11 17.31 -23.23
C GLU A 399 -11.66 16.81 -23.38
N LYS A 400 -10.71 17.44 -22.69
CA LYS A 400 -9.28 17.17 -22.84
C LYS A 400 -8.78 16.00 -21.99
N THR A 401 -9.53 15.60 -20.96
CA THR A 401 -9.11 14.59 -19.97
C THR A 401 -10.19 13.53 -19.74
N ASP A 402 -9.86 12.46 -19.04
CA ASP A 402 -10.80 11.52 -18.47
C ASP A 402 -10.94 11.76 -16.95
N ILE A 403 -11.31 13.00 -16.58
CA ILE A 403 -11.53 13.36 -15.17
C ILE A 403 -12.68 12.55 -14.54
N ALA A 404 -13.66 12.14 -15.33
CA ALA A 404 -14.74 11.28 -14.86
C ALA A 404 -14.23 9.87 -14.47
N GLY A 405 -13.38 9.29 -15.31
CA GLY A 405 -12.72 8.02 -14.99
C GLY A 405 -11.79 8.12 -13.79
N TYR A 406 -11.05 9.24 -13.67
CA TYR A 406 -10.24 9.51 -12.47
C TYR A 406 -11.10 9.50 -11.20
N ARG A 407 -12.22 10.25 -11.19
CA ARG A 407 -13.16 10.32 -10.05
C ARG A 407 -13.77 8.95 -9.74
N SER A 408 -14.14 8.20 -10.76
CA SER A 408 -14.67 6.84 -10.61
C SER A 408 -13.65 5.94 -9.91
N ASP A 409 -12.41 5.91 -10.38
CA ASP A 409 -11.36 5.10 -9.78
C ASP A 409 -11.01 5.58 -8.36
N PHE A 410 -10.99 6.90 -8.12
CA PHE A 410 -10.79 7.45 -6.79
C PHE A 410 -11.88 6.98 -5.80
N LEU A 411 -13.14 7.01 -6.19
CA LEU A 411 -14.24 6.54 -5.34
C LEU A 411 -14.21 5.03 -5.13
N LYS A 412 -13.78 4.25 -6.13
CA LYS A 412 -13.58 2.80 -6.01
C LYS A 412 -12.56 2.43 -4.93
N LEU A 413 -11.52 3.26 -4.69
CA LEU A 413 -10.57 3.03 -3.60
C LEU A 413 -11.24 2.94 -2.23
N TYR A 414 -12.40 3.59 -2.08
CA TYR A 414 -13.19 3.65 -0.84
C TYR A 414 -14.46 2.79 -0.90
N GLY A 415 -14.58 1.96 -1.94
CA GLY A 415 -15.71 1.05 -2.12
C GLY A 415 -16.98 1.71 -2.65
N PHE A 416 -16.89 2.83 -3.39
CA PHE A 416 -18.05 3.47 -4.01
C PHE A 416 -18.01 3.33 -5.54
N GLY A 417 -19.19 3.30 -6.17
CA GLY A 417 -19.32 3.21 -7.62
C GLY A 417 -19.10 1.81 -8.20
N LEU A 418 -19.11 0.76 -7.38
CA LEU A 418 -19.02 -0.63 -7.82
C LEU A 418 -20.37 -1.14 -8.33
N ALA A 419 -20.37 -1.87 -9.43
CA ALA A 419 -21.56 -2.49 -9.97
C ALA A 419 -22.17 -3.51 -8.99
N GLY A 420 -23.50 -3.60 -8.94
CA GLY A 420 -24.22 -4.55 -8.09
C GLY A 420 -24.27 -4.20 -6.60
N VAL A 421 -23.69 -3.09 -6.17
CA VAL A 421 -23.75 -2.63 -4.77
C VAL A 421 -24.89 -1.63 -4.60
N ASN A 422 -25.80 -1.94 -3.65
CA ASN A 422 -26.88 -1.01 -3.28
C ASN A 422 -26.39 -0.04 -2.20
N TYR A 423 -26.09 1.19 -2.60
CA TYR A 423 -25.60 2.25 -1.69
C TYR A 423 -26.70 2.95 -0.90
N ASP A 424 -27.99 2.65 -1.17
CA ASP A 424 -29.14 3.15 -0.39
C ASP A 424 -29.52 2.19 0.74
N ALA A 425 -28.96 0.98 0.75
CA ALA A 425 -29.18 0.02 1.80
C ALA A 425 -28.36 0.36 3.06
N GLU A 426 -28.95 0.09 4.21
CA GLU A 426 -28.21 0.09 5.47
C GLU A 426 -27.23 -1.07 5.51
N VAL A 427 -25.99 -0.79 5.89
CA VAL A 427 -24.93 -1.77 6.05
C VAL A 427 -24.35 -1.70 7.46
N GLU A 428 -23.86 -2.82 7.95
CA GLU A 428 -23.11 -2.88 9.20
C GLU A 428 -21.66 -2.47 8.97
N PRO A 429 -21.20 -1.34 9.55
CA PRO A 429 -19.82 -0.89 9.40
C PRO A 429 -18.83 -1.69 10.26
N HIS A 430 -19.34 -2.31 11.35
CA HIS A 430 -18.49 -3.09 12.25
C HIS A 430 -18.16 -4.44 11.64
N ARG A 431 -16.87 -4.68 11.45
CA ARG A 431 -16.30 -5.99 11.11
C ARG A 431 -15.30 -6.35 12.19
N SER A 432 -15.59 -7.41 12.93
CA SER A 432 -14.78 -7.86 14.07
C SER A 432 -13.29 -8.03 13.69
N LYS A 433 -12.40 -7.72 14.62
CA LYS A 433 -10.95 -8.01 14.51
C LYS A 433 -10.66 -9.51 14.29
N SER A 434 -11.56 -10.40 14.71
CA SER A 434 -11.42 -11.85 14.48
C SER A 434 -11.45 -12.26 13.00
N HIS A 435 -11.83 -11.35 12.11
CA HIS A 435 -11.82 -11.58 10.66
C HIS A 435 -10.53 -11.10 9.95
N VAL A 436 -9.62 -10.49 10.70
CA VAL A 436 -8.36 -9.92 10.16
C VAL A 436 -7.15 -10.82 10.42
#